data_13f96a791b1b56e6fcba53f4b2e2454c
#
_entry.id   13f96a791b1b56e6fcba53f4b2e2454c
#
_cell.length_a   1.000
_cell.length_b   1.000
_cell.length_c   1.000
_cell.angle_alpha   90.00
_cell.angle_beta   90.00
_cell.angle_gamma   90.00
#
_symmetry.space_group_name_H-M   'P 1'
#
loop_
_entity.id
_entity.type
_entity.pdbx_description
1 polymer ?
#
loop_
_entity_poly.entity_id
_entity_poly.type
_entity_poly.pdbx_seq_one_letter_code
_entity_poly.pdbx_strand_id
1 'polypeptide(L)'
;MIYKIRITASAQREIRETYKYIAEDLKNPEAAERRVNLIDEKIKSLKDNPARYPLVSDNYLASKGFRKIIAKNHIIFYIIREKEQAVSIMRILYARRDWARLLKVEEED
;
A
#
# COMPACT_ATOMS: atom_id res chain seq x y z
N MET A 1 -18.43 10.07 -4.77
CA MET A 1 -18.40 9.75 -3.34
C MET A 1 -16.94 9.62 -2.89
N ILE A 2 -16.61 10.25 -1.78
CA ILE A 2 -15.23 10.29 -1.31
C ILE A 2 -15.02 9.35 -0.13
N TYR A 3 -14.03 8.47 -0.25
CA TYR A 3 -13.71 7.53 0.80
C TYR A 3 -12.67 8.13 1.74
N LYS A 4 -12.75 7.75 3.01
CA LYS A 4 -11.72 8.09 3.99
C LYS A 4 -10.51 7.18 3.78
N ILE A 5 -9.32 7.71 4.01
CA ILE A 5 -8.10 6.89 3.92
C ILE A 5 -7.65 6.55 5.34
N ARG A 6 -7.45 5.27 5.60
CA ARG A 6 -6.89 4.79 6.86
C ARG A 6 -5.61 4.04 6.54
N ILE A 7 -4.52 4.45 7.18
CA ILE A 7 -3.22 3.82 6.95
C ILE A 7 -2.88 2.99 8.19
N THR A 8 -2.76 1.68 8.01
CA THR A 8 -2.46 0.77 9.12
C THR A 8 -1.08 1.07 9.70
N ALA A 9 -0.84 0.61 10.94
CA ALA A 9 0.46 0.78 11.58
C ALA A 9 1.57 0.12 10.76
N SER A 10 1.30 -1.04 10.17
CA SER A 10 2.27 -1.72 9.31
C SER A 10 2.64 -0.88 8.09
N ALA A 11 1.62 -0.32 7.43
CA ALA A 11 1.87 0.51 6.24
C ALA A 11 2.62 1.79 6.61
N GLN A 12 2.28 2.42 7.73
CA GLN A 12 2.99 3.61 8.20
C GLN A 12 4.46 3.31 8.45
N ARG A 13 4.73 2.20 9.12
CA ARG A 13 6.10 1.76 9.37
C ARG A 13 6.86 1.54 8.07
N GLU A 14 6.20 0.93 7.09
CA GLU A 14 6.83 0.64 5.81
C GLU A 14 7.14 1.90 5.01
N ILE A 15 6.32 2.94 5.13
CA ILE A 15 6.63 4.23 4.52
C ILE A 15 7.90 4.81 5.15
N ARG A 16 7.98 4.78 6.49
CA ARG A 16 9.16 5.29 7.19
C ARG A 16 10.41 4.50 6.85
N GLU A 17 10.30 3.18 6.78
CA GLU A 17 11.44 2.31 6.44
C GLU A 17 11.90 2.56 5.00
N THR A 18 10.97 2.77 4.09
CA THR A 18 11.31 3.10 2.70
C THR A 18 12.09 4.41 2.62
N TYR A 19 11.63 5.44 3.34
CA TYR A 19 12.33 6.71 3.37
C TYR A 19 13.74 6.53 3.93
N LYS A 20 13.84 5.87 5.08
CA LYS A 20 15.12 5.67 5.76
C LYS A 20 16.11 4.90 4.89
N TYR A 21 15.66 3.85 4.25
CA TYR A 21 16.51 3.05 3.38
C TYR A 21 17.09 3.88 2.24
N ILE A 22 16.25 4.62 1.53
CA ILE A 22 16.71 5.41 0.38
C ILE A 22 17.57 6.59 0.84
N ALA A 23 17.16 7.28 1.91
CA ALA A 23 17.86 8.46 2.38
C ALA A 23 19.22 8.12 2.99
N GLU A 24 19.27 7.07 3.81
CA GLU A 24 20.47 6.75 4.58
C GLU A 24 21.33 5.66 3.94
N ASP A 25 20.72 4.51 3.59
CA ASP A 25 21.49 3.40 3.03
C ASP A 25 21.94 3.70 1.60
N LEU A 26 21.06 4.27 0.79
CA LEU A 26 21.40 4.66 -0.57
C LEU A 26 21.93 6.09 -0.66
N LYS A 27 22.00 6.79 0.48
CA LYS A 27 22.55 8.15 0.59
C LYS A 27 21.93 9.14 -0.41
N ASN A 28 20.60 9.04 -0.58
CA ASN A 28 19.91 9.89 -1.52
C ASN A 28 18.59 10.41 -0.93
N PRO A 29 18.67 11.42 -0.03
CA PRO A 29 17.47 11.95 0.61
C PRO A 29 16.47 12.57 -0.36
N GLU A 30 16.91 13.13 -1.46
CA GLU A 30 16.00 13.69 -2.45
C GLU A 30 15.17 12.60 -3.12
N ALA A 31 15.79 11.46 -3.45
CA ALA A 31 15.08 10.33 -4.01
C ALA A 31 14.11 9.73 -3.00
N ALA A 32 14.50 9.72 -1.71
CA ALA A 32 13.63 9.25 -0.64
C ALA A 32 12.36 10.08 -0.57
N GLU A 33 12.49 11.40 -0.62
CA GLU A 33 11.37 12.32 -0.58
C GLU A 33 10.46 12.12 -1.79
N ARG A 34 11.04 11.99 -2.98
CA ARG A 34 10.26 11.75 -4.19
C ARG A 34 9.46 10.46 -4.11
N ARG A 35 10.07 9.39 -3.57
CA ARG A 35 9.39 8.10 -3.46
C ARG A 35 8.22 8.16 -2.47
N VAL A 36 8.44 8.78 -1.32
CA VAL A 36 7.37 8.91 -0.31
C VAL A 36 6.24 9.80 -0.85
N ASN A 37 6.59 10.86 -1.57
CA ASN A 37 5.59 11.72 -2.18
C ASN A 37 4.77 10.98 -3.24
N LEU A 38 5.41 10.12 -4.02
CA LEU A 38 4.70 9.31 -5.02
C LEU A 38 3.74 8.32 -4.35
N ILE A 39 4.19 7.65 -3.28
CA ILE A 39 3.34 6.74 -2.52
C ILE A 39 2.13 7.51 -1.97
N ASP A 40 2.37 8.68 -1.38
CA ASP A 40 1.30 9.51 -0.82
C ASP A 40 0.29 9.93 -1.89
N GLU A 41 0.76 10.34 -3.06
CA GLU A 41 -0.10 10.68 -4.19
C GLU A 41 -0.99 9.52 -4.59
N LYS A 42 -0.40 8.33 -4.71
CA LYS A 42 -1.14 7.13 -5.09
C LYS A 42 -2.20 6.78 -4.05
N ILE A 43 -1.85 6.88 -2.77
CA ILE A 43 -2.79 6.63 -1.68
C ILE A 43 -3.95 7.62 -1.75
N LYS A 44 -3.65 8.90 -1.88
CA LYS A 44 -4.69 9.93 -1.92
C LYS A 44 -5.62 9.77 -3.12
N SER A 45 -5.12 9.24 -4.23
CA SER A 45 -5.96 9.01 -5.42
C SER A 45 -7.04 7.98 -5.16
N LEU A 46 -6.90 7.15 -4.13
CA LEU A 46 -7.89 6.13 -3.79
C LEU A 46 -9.13 6.68 -3.09
N LYS A 47 -9.15 7.96 -2.75
CA LYS A 47 -10.34 8.61 -2.18
C LYS A 47 -11.50 8.58 -3.16
N ASP A 48 -11.20 8.57 -4.44
CA ASP A 48 -12.20 8.62 -5.48
C ASP A 48 -12.10 7.36 -6.33
N ASN A 49 -13.21 6.61 -6.39
CA ASN A 49 -13.31 5.39 -7.17
C ASN A 49 -12.17 4.38 -6.90
N PRO A 50 -12.00 3.93 -5.66
CA PRO A 50 -10.90 3.01 -5.34
C PRO A 50 -11.04 1.62 -5.98
N ALA A 51 -12.22 1.28 -6.50
CA ALA A 51 -12.45 -0.01 -7.15
C ALA A 51 -11.90 -0.07 -8.58
N ARG A 52 -11.34 1.04 -9.10
CA ARG A 52 -10.81 1.07 -10.47
C ARG A 52 -9.54 0.22 -10.64
N TYR A 53 -8.86 -0.09 -9.56
CA TYR A 53 -7.69 -0.98 -9.62
C TYR A 53 -8.11 -2.41 -9.32
N PRO A 54 -7.44 -3.41 -9.92
CA PRO A 54 -7.90 -4.80 -9.83
C PRO A 54 -7.63 -5.44 -8.47
N LEU A 55 -8.38 -6.50 -8.19
CA LEU A 55 -8.05 -7.40 -7.10
C LEU A 55 -6.72 -8.09 -7.42
N VAL A 56 -6.01 -8.50 -6.37
CA VAL A 56 -4.75 -9.24 -6.54
C VAL A 56 -5.02 -10.59 -7.17
N SER A 57 -3.99 -11.20 -7.76
CA SER A 57 -4.13 -12.46 -8.47
C SER A 57 -4.27 -13.68 -7.54
N ASP A 58 -3.79 -13.59 -6.31
CA ASP A 58 -3.93 -14.68 -5.34
C ASP A 58 -5.40 -14.84 -4.95
N ASN A 59 -5.96 -16.02 -5.15
CA ASN A 59 -7.39 -16.27 -4.94
C ASN A 59 -7.84 -16.02 -3.51
N TYR A 60 -7.04 -16.45 -2.53
CA TYR A 60 -7.39 -16.25 -1.13
C TYR A 60 -7.44 -14.76 -0.78
N LEU A 61 -6.39 -14.03 -1.15
CA LEU A 61 -6.33 -12.60 -0.85
C LEU A 61 -7.38 -11.81 -1.64
N ALA A 62 -7.66 -12.22 -2.87
CA ALA A 62 -8.73 -11.60 -3.66
C ALA A 62 -10.08 -11.78 -2.99
N SER A 63 -10.33 -12.98 -2.39
CA SER A 63 -11.57 -13.23 -1.65
C SER A 63 -11.70 -12.35 -0.41
N LYS A 64 -10.59 -11.87 0.13
CA LYS A 64 -10.58 -10.93 1.25
C LYS A 64 -10.70 -9.48 0.81
N GLY A 65 -10.73 -9.24 -0.49
CA GLY A 65 -10.89 -7.89 -1.03
C GLY A 65 -9.60 -7.12 -1.28
N PHE A 66 -8.44 -7.79 -1.21
CA PHE A 66 -7.17 -7.11 -1.45
C PHE A 66 -7.05 -6.62 -2.88
N ARG A 67 -6.74 -5.34 -3.02
CA ARG A 67 -6.43 -4.69 -4.29
C ARG A 67 -5.02 -4.11 -4.21
N LYS A 68 -4.45 -3.81 -5.37
CA LYS A 68 -3.10 -3.25 -5.42
C LYS A 68 -2.99 -2.09 -6.39
N ILE A 69 -2.13 -1.15 -6.04
CA ILE A 69 -1.76 -0.06 -6.93
C ILE A 69 -0.23 0.05 -6.88
N ILE A 70 0.39 0.25 -8.03
CA ILE A 70 1.85 0.25 -8.15
C ILE A 70 2.41 1.67 -8.09
N ALA A 71 3.44 1.84 -7.25
CA ALA A 71 4.19 3.09 -7.12
C ALA A 71 5.66 2.76 -7.39
N LYS A 72 6.05 2.79 -8.65
CA LYS A 72 7.37 2.38 -9.13
C LYS A 72 7.63 0.92 -8.78
N ASN A 73 8.64 0.63 -7.94
CA ASN A 73 8.95 -0.74 -7.53
C ASN A 73 8.38 -1.10 -6.16
N HIS A 74 7.38 -0.33 -5.72
CA HIS A 74 6.61 -0.65 -4.52
C HIS A 74 5.16 -0.93 -4.90
N ILE A 75 4.51 -1.79 -4.13
CA ILE A 75 3.10 -2.12 -4.31
C ILE A 75 2.37 -1.70 -3.05
N ILE A 76 1.30 -0.94 -3.22
CA ILE A 76 0.42 -0.52 -2.15
C ILE A 76 -0.78 -1.45 -2.16
N PHE A 77 -0.95 -2.24 -1.09
CA PHE A 77 -2.07 -3.16 -0.94
C PHE A 77 -3.14 -2.54 -0.08
N TYR A 78 -4.39 -2.57 -0.53
CA TYR A 78 -5.48 -1.93 0.18
C TYR A 78 -6.77 -2.74 0.08
N ILE A 79 -7.69 -2.47 0.99
CA ILE A 79 -9.01 -3.07 1.01
C ILE A 79 -10.04 -1.96 1.11
N ILE A 80 -11.12 -2.05 0.33
CA ILE A 80 -12.21 -1.09 0.40
C ILE A 80 -13.17 -1.56 1.49
N ARG A 81 -13.44 -0.68 2.47
CA ARG A 81 -14.41 -0.92 3.54
C ARG A 81 -15.68 -0.18 3.21
N GLU A 82 -16.56 -0.83 2.44
CA GLU A 82 -17.76 -0.18 1.92
C GLU A 82 -18.68 0.39 2.99
N LYS A 83 -18.93 -0.37 4.05
CA LYS A 83 -19.83 0.07 5.13
C LYS A 83 -19.32 1.31 5.82
N GLU A 84 -18.02 1.47 5.88
CA GLU A 84 -17.38 2.60 6.57
C GLU A 84 -17.00 3.71 5.62
N GLN A 85 -17.20 3.50 4.32
CA GLN A 85 -16.78 4.43 3.27
C GLN A 85 -15.32 4.81 3.44
N ALA A 86 -14.49 3.79 3.62
CA ALA A 86 -13.07 3.94 3.89
C ALA A 86 -12.24 3.00 3.03
N VAL A 87 -10.99 3.40 2.79
CA VAL A 87 -9.98 2.55 2.16
C VAL A 87 -8.90 2.32 3.20
N SER A 88 -8.66 1.05 3.52
CA SER A 88 -7.60 0.67 4.46
C SER A 88 -6.34 0.32 3.68
N ILE A 89 -5.28 1.09 3.90
CA ILE A 89 -3.96 0.80 3.30
C ILE A 89 -3.30 -0.24 4.21
N MET A 90 -3.23 -1.47 3.71
CA MET A 90 -2.82 -2.62 4.53
C MET A 90 -1.31 -2.78 4.62
N ARG A 91 -0.62 -2.74 3.48
CA ARG A 91 0.82 -2.92 3.42
C ARG A 91 1.38 -2.14 2.25
N ILE A 92 2.65 -1.78 2.34
CA ILE A 92 3.41 -1.17 1.24
C ILE A 92 4.70 -1.95 1.13
N LEU A 93 4.80 -2.79 0.09
CA LEU A 93 5.88 -3.76 -0.04
C LEU A 93 6.66 -3.57 -1.32
N TYR A 94 7.94 -3.91 -1.25
CA TYR A 94 8.79 -3.94 -2.43
C TYR A 94 8.26 -5.02 -3.38
N ALA A 95 8.16 -4.69 -4.68
CA ALA A 95 7.50 -5.57 -5.65
C ALA A 95 8.15 -6.94 -5.79
N ARG A 96 9.43 -7.07 -5.46
CA ARG A 96 10.17 -8.34 -5.58
C ARG A 96 10.01 -9.27 -4.40
N ARG A 97 9.33 -8.81 -3.34
CA ARG A 97 9.12 -9.65 -2.16
C ARG A 97 7.99 -10.64 -2.41
N ASP A 98 7.99 -11.72 -1.64
CA ASP A 98 6.89 -12.69 -1.65
C ASP A 98 5.70 -12.08 -0.90
N TRP A 99 5.02 -11.13 -1.55
CA TRP A 99 3.98 -10.34 -0.91
C TRP A 99 2.75 -11.17 -0.54
N ALA A 100 2.43 -12.19 -1.34
CA ALA A 100 1.26 -13.02 -1.05
C ALA A 100 1.40 -13.72 0.30
N ARG A 101 2.57 -14.27 0.58
CA ARG A 101 2.85 -14.92 1.86
C ARG A 101 2.82 -13.92 3.01
N LEU A 102 3.43 -12.75 2.81
CA LEU A 102 3.48 -11.71 3.82
C LEU A 102 2.09 -11.20 4.19
N LEU A 103 1.23 -11.01 3.20
CA LEU A 103 -0.13 -10.55 3.43
C LEU A 103 -0.97 -11.60 4.16
N LYS A 104 -0.77 -12.88 3.86
CA LYS A 104 -1.50 -13.96 4.53
C LYS A 104 -1.13 -14.06 6.01
N VAL A 105 0.14 -13.88 6.34
CA VAL A 105 0.59 -13.87 7.74
C VAL A 105 -0.07 -12.72 8.48
N GLU A 106 -0.09 -11.53 7.89
CA GLU A 106 -0.71 -10.34 8.46
C GLU A 106 -2.21 -10.57 8.69
N GLU A 107 -2.88 -11.22 7.73
CA GLU A 107 -4.30 -11.47 7.80
C GLU A 107 -4.67 -12.44 8.92
N GLU A 108 -3.78 -13.40 9.22
CA GLU A 108 -4.02 -14.39 10.27
C GLU A 108 -3.89 -13.81 11.67
N ASP A 109 -3.14 -12.74 11.82
CA ASP A 109 -2.99 -12.07 13.10
C ASP A 109 -4.21 -11.20 13.41
#